data_6995ebb67191645e19b854daaad2597b
#
_entry.id   6995ebb67191645e19b854daaad2597b
#
_cell.length_a   1.000
_cell.length_b   1.000
_cell.length_c   1.000
_cell.angle_alpha   90.00
_cell.angle_beta   90.00
_cell.angle_gamma   90.00
#
_symmetry.space_group_name_H-M   'P 1'
#
loop_
_entity.id
_entity.type
_entity.pdbx_description
1 polymer ?
#
loop_
_entity_poly.entity_id
_entity_poly.type
_entity_poly.pdbx_seq_one_letter_code
_entity_poly.pdbx_strand_id
1 'polypeptide(L)'
;VLQVGTAVADVLFGDYNPAGRLPLTFYASSDDLPDFEDYDMSNRTYRYFKGKALFPFGHGLSYTIFDYGKAKVDKQNVRAGEGMTLTIPLKNTGKLDGDEVIQVYLRNPAD
;
A
#
# COMPACT_ATOMS: atom_id res chain seq x y z
N VAL A 1 -13.67 19.09 9.33
CA VAL A 1 -14.91 18.31 9.11
C VAL A 1 -15.79 18.91 8.00
N LEU A 2 -15.75 20.23 7.75
CA LEU A 2 -16.59 20.91 6.75
C LEU A 2 -16.27 20.56 5.27
N GLN A 3 -15.12 20.01 4.97
CA GLN A 3 -14.70 19.71 3.59
C GLN A 3 -14.86 18.24 3.17
N VAL A 4 -15.32 17.37 4.06
CA VAL A 4 -15.48 15.93 3.74
C VAL A 4 -16.50 15.72 2.63
N GLY A 5 -17.62 16.43 2.67
CA GLY A 5 -18.64 16.34 1.64
C GLY A 5 -18.13 16.76 0.27
N THR A 6 -17.39 17.85 0.18
CA THR A 6 -16.76 18.31 -1.07
C THR A 6 -15.75 17.28 -1.58
N ALA A 7 -14.86 16.80 -0.73
CA ALA A 7 -13.85 15.81 -1.12
C ALA A 7 -14.48 14.50 -1.65
N VAL A 8 -15.57 14.04 -1.01
CA VAL A 8 -16.30 12.86 -1.49
C VAL A 8 -16.97 13.13 -2.83
N ALA A 9 -17.61 14.30 -2.99
CA ALA A 9 -18.23 14.69 -4.23
C ALA A 9 -17.21 14.79 -5.39
N ASP A 10 -16.09 15.45 -5.17
CA ASP A 10 -15.03 15.61 -6.17
C ASP A 10 -14.53 14.25 -6.68
N VAL A 11 -14.37 13.28 -5.79
CA VAL A 11 -14.00 11.92 -6.19
C VAL A 11 -15.13 11.24 -6.95
N LEU A 12 -16.38 11.28 -6.45
CA LEU A 12 -17.50 10.59 -7.09
C LEU A 12 -17.86 11.15 -8.47
N PHE A 13 -17.74 12.46 -8.65
CA PHE A 13 -18.00 13.11 -9.95
C PHE A 13 -16.79 13.18 -10.86
N GLY A 14 -15.61 12.77 -10.40
CA GLY A 14 -14.41 12.68 -11.21
C GLY A 14 -13.62 13.98 -11.32
N ASP A 15 -13.92 14.98 -10.49
CA ASP A 15 -13.18 16.24 -10.43
C ASP A 15 -11.80 16.04 -9.78
N TYR A 16 -11.66 14.98 -8.98
CA TYR A 16 -10.41 14.56 -8.35
C TYR A 16 -10.17 13.06 -8.54
N ASN A 17 -8.99 12.68 -9.05
CA ASN A 17 -8.57 11.29 -9.15
C ASN A 17 -7.99 10.82 -7.80
N PRO A 18 -8.61 9.84 -7.11
CA PRO A 18 -8.14 9.40 -5.82
C PRO A 18 -6.79 8.69 -5.91
N ALA A 19 -5.89 9.04 -4.98
CA ALA A 19 -4.56 8.45 -4.86
C ALA A 19 -4.31 7.77 -3.51
N GLY A 20 -5.28 7.84 -2.59
CA GLY A 20 -5.15 7.27 -1.26
C GLY A 20 -4.95 5.76 -1.27
N ARG A 21 -4.09 5.28 -0.37
CA ARG A 21 -3.85 3.86 -0.13
C ARG A 21 -4.03 3.57 1.36
N LEU A 22 -4.62 2.43 1.68
CA LEU A 22 -4.88 2.06 3.07
C LEU A 22 -3.57 1.85 3.84
N PRO A 23 -3.38 2.54 4.98
CA PRO A 23 -2.23 2.34 5.84
C PRO A 23 -2.41 1.19 6.84
N LEU A 24 -3.43 0.36 6.63
CA LEU A 24 -3.78 -0.76 7.50
C LEU A 24 -4.48 -1.86 6.70
N THR A 25 -4.65 -3.03 7.32
CA THR A 25 -5.38 -4.17 6.75
C THR A 25 -6.78 -4.22 7.34
N PHE A 26 -7.80 -4.34 6.50
CA PHE A 26 -9.17 -4.61 6.92
C PHE A 26 -9.43 -6.11 6.87
N TYR A 27 -9.88 -6.67 7.97
CA TYR A 27 -10.29 -8.07 8.05
C TYR A 27 -11.63 -8.30 7.34
N ALA A 28 -11.86 -9.52 6.86
CA ALA A 28 -13.11 -9.86 6.18
C ALA A 28 -14.27 -10.08 7.16
N SER A 29 -13.98 -10.54 8.37
CA SER A 29 -14.93 -10.77 9.44
C SER A 29 -14.40 -10.29 10.79
N SER A 30 -15.29 -9.97 11.72
CA SER A 30 -14.94 -9.78 13.12
C SER A 30 -14.36 -11.04 13.77
N ASP A 31 -14.66 -12.20 13.22
CA ASP A 31 -14.16 -13.49 13.72
C ASP A 31 -12.65 -13.67 13.44
N ASP A 32 -12.11 -12.88 12.49
CA ASP A 32 -10.68 -12.83 12.21
C ASP A 32 -9.90 -12.01 13.25
N LEU A 33 -10.60 -11.29 14.13
CA LEU A 33 -9.97 -10.46 15.16
C LEU A 33 -9.63 -11.36 16.37
N PRO A 34 -8.44 -11.23 16.93
CA PRO A 34 -8.10 -11.88 18.18
C PRO A 34 -8.90 -11.25 19.34
N ASP A 35 -8.94 -11.96 20.46
CA ASP A 35 -9.57 -11.46 21.68
C ASP A 35 -9.00 -10.08 22.06
N PHE A 36 -9.86 -9.23 22.61
CA PHE A 36 -9.50 -7.86 22.94
C PHE A 36 -8.35 -7.76 23.98
N GLU A 37 -8.26 -8.75 24.86
CA GLU A 37 -7.20 -8.81 25.88
C GLU A 37 -5.91 -9.50 25.40
N ASP A 38 -5.92 -10.07 24.19
CA ASP A 38 -4.74 -10.69 23.60
C ASP A 38 -3.86 -9.63 22.95
N TYR A 39 -2.65 -9.44 23.44
CA TYR A 39 -1.64 -8.50 22.91
C TYR A 39 -0.57 -9.15 22.03
N ASP A 40 -0.70 -10.45 21.74
CA ASP A 40 0.21 -11.11 20.79
C ASP A 40 0.00 -10.55 19.38
N MET A 41 1.09 -10.25 18.70
CA MET A 41 1.08 -9.72 17.32
C MET A 41 0.91 -10.81 16.26
N SER A 42 0.87 -12.09 16.64
CA SER A 42 0.66 -13.18 15.73
C SER A 42 -0.69 -13.02 14.99
N ASN A 43 -0.70 -13.31 13.70
CA ASN A 43 -1.87 -13.18 12.83
C ASN A 43 -2.51 -11.77 12.79
N ARG A 44 -1.74 -10.71 13.10
CA ARG A 44 -2.18 -9.31 13.05
C ARG A 44 -1.47 -8.54 11.95
N THR A 45 -2.10 -7.48 11.49
CA THR A 45 -1.57 -6.54 10.50
C THR A 45 -1.10 -7.21 9.19
N TYR A 46 -0.66 -6.40 8.23
CA TYR A 46 -0.12 -6.90 6.95
C TYR A 46 1.12 -7.81 7.11
N ARG A 47 1.80 -7.75 8.25
CA ARG A 47 3.04 -8.53 8.49
C ARG A 47 2.76 -9.97 8.86
N TYR A 48 1.73 -10.23 9.65
CA TYR A 48 1.52 -11.52 10.29
C TYR A 48 0.17 -12.16 9.96
N PHE A 49 -0.79 -11.40 9.44
CA PHE A 49 -2.10 -11.91 9.07
C PHE A 49 -2.00 -12.90 7.91
N LYS A 50 -2.46 -14.12 8.14
CA LYS A 50 -2.41 -15.24 7.19
C LYS A 50 -3.74 -15.47 6.46
N GLY A 51 -4.80 -14.82 6.90
CA GLY A 51 -6.13 -14.92 6.32
C GLY A 51 -6.28 -14.09 5.04
N LYS A 52 -7.48 -14.14 4.47
CA LYS A 52 -7.84 -13.31 3.33
C LYS A 52 -8.37 -11.96 3.83
N ALA A 53 -7.61 -10.90 3.64
CA ALA A 53 -8.06 -9.56 3.97
C ALA A 53 -9.21 -9.12 3.07
N LEU A 54 -10.18 -8.36 3.61
CA LEU A 54 -11.19 -7.66 2.83
C LEU A 54 -10.52 -6.59 1.96
N PHE A 55 -9.74 -5.71 2.61
CA PHE A 55 -8.85 -4.77 1.94
C PHE A 55 -7.45 -4.88 2.55
N PRO A 56 -6.45 -5.31 1.79
CA PRO A 56 -5.09 -5.41 2.29
C PRO A 56 -4.45 -4.03 2.48
N PHE A 57 -3.42 -3.97 3.29
CA PHE A 57 -2.54 -2.81 3.40
C PHE A 57 -2.08 -2.35 2.02
N GLY A 58 -2.14 -1.05 1.76
CA GLY A 58 -1.81 -0.48 0.44
C GLY A 58 -2.93 -0.56 -0.59
N HIS A 59 -4.10 -1.11 -0.25
CA HIS A 59 -5.25 -1.11 -1.17
C HIS A 59 -5.74 0.31 -1.46
N GLY A 60 -6.07 0.56 -2.71
CA GLY A 60 -6.68 1.79 -3.17
C GLY A 60 -7.09 1.69 -4.63
N LEU A 61 -7.91 2.62 -5.06
CA LEU A 61 -8.40 2.71 -6.43
C LEU A 61 -7.95 4.03 -7.05
N SER A 62 -7.85 4.04 -8.38
CA SER A 62 -7.54 5.22 -9.18
C SER A 62 -8.32 5.19 -10.47
N TYR A 63 -8.57 6.34 -11.04
CA TYR A 63 -9.16 6.48 -12.39
C TYR A 63 -8.12 6.39 -13.50
N THR A 64 -6.86 6.22 -13.18
CA THR A 64 -5.78 5.99 -14.14
C THR A 64 -5.03 4.70 -13.81
N ILE A 65 -4.12 4.30 -14.68
CA ILE A 65 -3.36 3.05 -14.58
C ILE A 65 -1.88 3.38 -14.60
N PHE A 66 -1.15 2.80 -13.66
CA PHE A 66 0.29 2.91 -13.58
C PHE A 66 0.94 1.57 -13.87
N ASP A 67 1.86 1.56 -14.82
CA ASP A 67 2.70 0.40 -15.12
C ASP A 67 4.06 0.53 -14.45
N TYR A 68 4.46 -0.52 -13.77
CA TYR A 68 5.76 -0.64 -13.13
C TYR A 68 6.71 -1.41 -14.03
N GLY A 69 7.83 -0.79 -14.37
CA GLY A 69 8.90 -1.46 -15.07
C GLY A 69 9.71 -2.36 -14.12
N LYS A 70 10.71 -3.04 -14.68
CA LYS A 70 11.57 -3.92 -13.92
C LYS A 70 12.42 -3.13 -12.92
N ALA A 71 12.31 -3.47 -11.65
CA ALA A 71 13.14 -2.92 -10.59
C ALA A 71 14.62 -3.30 -10.80
N LYS A 72 15.51 -2.35 -10.55
CA LYS A 72 16.96 -2.53 -10.62
C LYS A 72 17.61 -1.99 -9.35
N VAL A 73 18.58 -2.70 -8.85
CA VAL A 73 19.46 -2.25 -7.76
C VAL A 73 20.87 -2.00 -8.32
N ASP A 74 21.51 -0.97 -7.81
CA ASP A 74 22.89 -0.61 -8.20
C ASP A 74 23.94 -1.58 -7.65
N LYS A 75 23.63 -2.24 -6.51
CA LYS A 75 24.50 -3.19 -5.82
C LYS A 75 23.71 -4.42 -5.38
N GLN A 76 24.28 -5.60 -5.56
CA GLN A 76 23.71 -6.86 -5.08
C GLN A 76 24.10 -7.18 -3.63
N ASN A 77 25.27 -6.70 -3.21
CA ASN A 77 25.80 -6.89 -1.87
C ASN A 77 26.14 -5.53 -1.27
N VAL A 78 25.67 -5.28 -0.07
CA VAL A 78 25.86 -4.04 0.68
C VAL A 78 26.42 -4.38 2.05
N ARG A 79 27.44 -3.67 2.51
CA ARG A 79 27.94 -3.80 3.86
C ARG A 79 27.06 -3.00 4.84
N ALA A 80 27.10 -3.38 6.09
CA ALA A 80 26.43 -2.59 7.13
C ALA A 80 26.92 -1.14 7.12
N GLY A 81 25.98 -0.20 7.07
CA GLY A 81 26.27 1.24 6.98
C GLY A 81 26.41 1.79 5.56
N GLU A 82 26.40 0.96 4.52
CA GLU A 82 26.37 1.41 3.13
C GLU A 82 24.93 1.54 2.61
N GLY A 83 24.72 2.49 1.70
CA GLY A 83 23.46 2.66 0.98
C GLY A 83 23.39 1.84 -0.31
N MET A 84 22.16 1.56 -0.74
CA MET A 84 21.82 0.92 -2.01
C MET A 84 20.76 1.77 -2.71
N THR A 85 20.84 1.88 -4.03
CA THR A 85 19.86 2.60 -4.83
C THR A 85 18.95 1.59 -5.57
N LEU A 86 17.64 1.71 -5.31
CA LEU A 86 16.61 0.99 -6.04
C LEU A 86 15.99 1.92 -7.08
N THR A 87 16.02 1.55 -8.33
CA THR A 87 15.40 2.28 -9.44
C THR A 87 14.27 1.47 -10.03
N ILE A 88 13.10 2.09 -10.11
CA ILE A 88 11.89 1.47 -10.68
C ILE A 88 11.30 2.46 -11.70
N PRO A 89 11.25 2.11 -12.99
CA PRO A 89 10.50 2.89 -13.97
C PRO A 89 9.02 2.85 -13.64
N LEU A 90 8.37 4.01 -13.61
CA LEU A 90 6.94 4.15 -13.42
C LEU A 90 6.37 4.95 -14.59
N LYS A 91 5.30 4.46 -15.19
CA LYS A 91 4.61 5.12 -16.29
C LYS A 91 3.11 5.15 -16.06
N ASN A 92 2.53 6.33 -16.15
CA ASN A 92 1.08 6.44 -16.25
C ASN A 92 0.66 6.06 -17.70
N THR A 93 -0.10 5.00 -17.84
CA THR A 93 -0.62 4.48 -19.12
C THR A 93 -2.10 4.76 -19.30
N GLY A 94 -2.75 5.35 -18.30
CA GLY A 94 -4.13 5.80 -18.39
C GLY A 94 -4.29 7.15 -19.09
N LYS A 95 -5.51 7.66 -19.06
CA LYS A 95 -5.87 8.91 -19.77
C LYS A 95 -5.91 10.12 -18.86
N LEU A 96 -5.88 9.92 -17.56
CA LEU A 96 -5.98 10.98 -16.54
C LEU A 96 -4.68 11.10 -15.78
N ASP A 97 -4.36 12.30 -15.37
CA ASP A 97 -3.29 12.53 -14.40
C ASP A 97 -3.66 11.91 -13.05
N GLY A 98 -2.67 11.52 -12.29
CA GLY A 98 -2.87 10.93 -10.97
C GLY A 98 -1.58 10.72 -10.22
N ASP A 99 -1.73 10.51 -8.93
CA ASP A 99 -0.63 10.21 -8.03
C ASP A 99 -0.58 8.70 -7.74
N GLU A 100 0.61 8.18 -7.50
CA GLU A 100 0.82 6.77 -7.13
C GLU A 100 1.64 6.67 -5.84
N VAL A 101 1.26 5.75 -4.97
CA VAL A 101 1.98 5.45 -3.73
C VAL A 101 2.80 4.20 -3.91
N ILE A 102 4.11 4.38 -4.08
CA ILE A 102 5.06 3.28 -4.20
C ILE A 102 5.42 2.78 -2.80
N GLN A 103 5.24 1.48 -2.56
CA GLN A 103 5.60 0.83 -1.32
C GLN A 103 6.83 -0.05 -1.54
N VAL A 104 7.87 0.18 -0.73
CA VAL A 104 9.11 -0.60 -0.77
C VAL A 104 9.20 -1.43 0.50
N TYR A 105 9.27 -2.74 0.35
CA TYR A 105 9.37 -3.67 1.45
C TYR A 105 10.78 -4.27 1.53
N LEU A 106 11.33 -4.29 2.72
CA LEU A 106 12.57 -4.98 3.03
C LEU A 106 12.27 -6.15 3.96
N ARG A 107 12.76 -7.33 3.62
CA ARG A 107 12.62 -8.53 4.43
C ARG A 107 13.99 -9.09 4.78
N ASN A 108 14.19 -9.41 6.03
CA ASN A 108 15.30 -10.24 6.47
C ASN A 108 14.90 -11.72 6.31
N PRO A 109 15.65 -12.54 5.56
CA PRO A 109 15.31 -13.95 5.37
C PRO A 109 15.36 -14.80 6.65
N ALA A 110 16.00 -14.27 7.71
CA ALA A 110 16.10 -14.92 9.02
C ALA A 110 14.93 -14.62 9.96
N ASP A 111 14.00 -13.73 9.55
CA ASP A 111 12.81 -13.36 10.32
C ASP A 111 11.58 -14.15 9.84
#